data_4cca43d48c142edf9340a9a03c28d995
#
_entry.id   4cca43d48c142edf9340a9a03c28d995
#
_cell.length_a   1.000
_cell.length_b   1.000
_cell.length_c   1.000
_cell.angle_alpha   90.00
_cell.angle_beta   90.00
_cell.angle_gamma   90.00
#
_symmetry.space_group_name_H-M   'P 1'
#
loop_
_entity.id
_entity.type
_entity.pdbx_description
1 polymer ?
#
loop_
_entity_poly.entity_id
_entity_poly.type
_entity_poly.pdbx_seq_one_letter_code
_entity_poly.pdbx_strand_id
1 'polypeptide(L)'
;MNMDREQIFLHHAIYPNASDIFNVAIKPVEDIIDDCLFVIDTNVLLLPYTTSSSGFDEIKKAYSKIISRKQLLIPAQVAREFAKNRPEKIKTLFQQLSRIREKIQKPTTGQYPLLESLTEYKEAVNLEKEIQKVQSEYLKKIESILIQIKNWRWNDPISSVYKELFKPEFVKELDWDENKIIEELERRNKYKKKQKK
;
A
#
# COMPACT_ATOMS: atom_id res chain seq x y z
N MET A 1 41.50 22.05 13.18
CA MET A 1 40.27 21.26 13.06
C MET A 1 39.14 22.26 12.74
N ASN A 2 38.92 22.53 11.43
CA ASN A 2 37.86 23.47 11.05
C ASN A 2 36.51 22.74 11.19
N MET A 3 35.81 23.03 12.28
CA MET A 3 34.40 22.63 12.39
C MET A 3 33.59 23.48 11.41
N ASP A 4 32.83 22.84 10.54
CA ASP A 4 31.99 23.49 9.55
C ASP A 4 30.94 24.35 10.26
N ARG A 5 30.88 25.64 9.95
CA ARG A 5 29.97 26.61 10.57
C ARG A 5 28.51 26.13 10.56
N GLU A 6 28.09 25.45 9.50
CA GLU A 6 26.77 24.88 9.37
C GLU A 6 26.47 23.75 10.41
N GLN A 7 27.51 23.08 10.93
CA GLN A 7 27.34 22.07 11.95
C GLN A 7 27.15 22.65 13.35
N ILE A 8 27.84 23.74 13.63
CA ILE A 8 27.74 24.42 14.94
C ILE A 8 26.34 25.01 15.12
N PHE A 9 25.75 25.52 14.03
CA PHE A 9 24.44 26.17 14.07
C PHE A 9 23.27 25.30 13.53
N LEU A 10 23.49 24.00 13.35
CA LEU A 10 22.44 23.09 12.83
C LEU A 10 21.17 23.12 13.66
N HIS A 11 21.29 23.04 14.98
CA HIS A 11 20.14 23.10 15.89
C HIS A 11 19.43 24.45 15.86
N HIS A 12 20.18 25.53 15.69
CA HIS A 12 19.58 26.85 15.53
C HIS A 12 18.83 27.00 14.20
N ALA A 13 19.29 26.34 13.13
CA ALA A 13 18.59 26.33 11.84
C ALA A 13 17.32 25.47 11.87
N ILE A 14 17.33 24.38 12.66
CA ILE A 14 16.17 23.48 12.82
C ILE A 14 15.14 24.07 13.79
N TYR A 15 15.61 24.72 14.86
CA TYR A 15 14.79 25.29 15.92
C TYR A 15 15.13 26.78 16.11
N PRO A 16 14.69 27.65 15.18
CA PRO A 16 15.08 29.08 15.19
C PRO A 16 14.59 29.80 16.45
N ASN A 17 13.50 29.38 17.03
CA ASN A 17 12.89 29.92 18.24
C ASN A 17 12.97 28.89 19.38
N ALA A 18 14.06 28.89 20.13
CA ALA A 18 14.28 27.93 21.22
C ALA A 18 13.20 28.00 22.32
N SER A 19 12.57 29.16 22.53
CA SER A 19 11.44 29.31 23.44
C SER A 19 10.21 28.54 23.04
N ASP A 20 9.99 28.31 21.74
CA ASP A 20 8.81 27.63 21.23
C ASP A 20 8.88 26.10 21.48
N ILE A 21 10.09 25.56 21.72
CA ILE A 21 10.29 24.14 21.99
C ILE A 21 9.53 23.69 23.25
N PHE A 22 9.44 24.53 24.26
CA PHE A 22 8.76 24.23 25.51
C PHE A 22 7.33 24.79 25.60
N ASN A 23 6.93 25.58 24.62
CA ASN A 23 5.61 26.24 24.57
C ASN A 23 4.71 25.71 23.45
N VAL A 24 4.90 24.45 23.03
CA VAL A 24 4.04 23.82 22.02
C VAL A 24 2.64 23.63 22.63
N ALA A 25 1.72 24.51 22.30
CA ALA A 25 0.30 24.30 22.58
C ALA A 25 -0.24 23.24 21.61
N ILE A 26 -0.35 22.00 22.09
CA ILE A 26 -0.99 20.92 21.35
C ILE A 26 -2.49 21.20 21.33
N LYS A 27 -3.01 21.54 20.16
CA LYS A 27 -4.47 21.63 19.97
C LYS A 27 -5.02 20.23 19.70
N PRO A 28 -6.17 19.84 20.29
CA PRO A 28 -6.88 18.63 19.91
C PRO A 28 -7.17 18.60 18.41
N VAL A 29 -7.20 17.40 17.82
CA VAL A 29 -7.45 17.25 16.36
C VAL A 29 -8.81 17.81 15.99
N GLU A 30 -9.77 17.69 16.89
CA GLU A 30 -11.13 18.21 16.74
C GLU A 30 -11.17 19.73 16.52
N ASP A 31 -10.25 20.46 17.13
CA ASP A 31 -10.19 21.93 17.04
C ASP A 31 -9.54 22.42 15.73
N ILE A 32 -8.80 21.55 15.03
CA ILE A 32 -8.05 21.93 13.82
C ILE A 32 -8.56 21.24 12.55
N ILE A 33 -9.40 20.22 12.68
CA ILE A 33 -9.80 19.35 11.57
C ILE A 33 -10.53 20.09 10.44
N ASP A 34 -11.20 21.17 10.76
CA ASP A 34 -11.97 21.96 9.78
C ASP A 34 -11.09 22.96 9.00
N ASP A 35 -9.94 23.34 9.55
CA ASP A 35 -9.02 24.34 8.97
C ASP A 35 -7.69 23.73 8.46
N CYS A 36 -7.41 22.46 8.76
CA CYS A 36 -6.15 21.84 8.38
C CYS A 36 -6.14 21.33 6.93
N LEU A 37 -4.93 21.24 6.36
CA LEU A 37 -4.68 20.50 5.12
C LEU A 37 -4.20 19.08 5.46
N PHE A 38 -4.78 18.10 4.78
CA PHE A 38 -4.35 16.71 4.84
C PHE A 38 -3.34 16.44 3.73
N VAL A 39 -2.08 16.36 4.10
CA VAL A 39 -0.99 15.99 3.19
C VAL A 39 -0.85 14.48 3.22
N ILE A 40 -1.10 13.84 2.09
CA ILE A 40 -1.07 12.38 1.97
C ILE A 40 0.35 11.90 1.69
N ASP A 41 0.77 10.84 2.37
CA ASP A 41 2.02 10.13 2.12
C ASP A 41 1.81 8.91 1.20
N THR A 42 2.88 8.44 0.57
CA THR A 42 2.89 7.28 -0.34
C THR A 42 2.34 6.02 0.33
N ASN A 43 2.68 5.78 1.60
CA ASN A 43 2.22 4.60 2.34
C ASN A 43 0.70 4.60 2.50
N VAL A 44 0.08 5.77 2.71
CA VAL A 44 -1.37 5.91 2.83
C VAL A 44 -2.05 5.58 1.49
N LEU A 45 -1.48 6.01 0.35
CA LEU A 45 -1.98 5.66 -0.98
C LEU A 45 -1.84 4.16 -1.31
N LEU A 46 -0.83 3.49 -0.73
CA LEU A 46 -0.60 2.05 -0.95
C LEU A 46 -1.34 1.16 0.04
N LEU A 47 -1.89 1.71 1.12
CA LEU A 47 -2.60 0.97 2.17
C LEU A 47 -3.76 0.11 1.63
N PRO A 48 -4.61 0.58 0.69
CA PRO A 48 -5.71 -0.20 0.16
C PRO A 48 -5.32 -1.52 -0.53
N TYR A 49 -4.09 -1.65 -1.01
CA TYR A 49 -3.60 -2.91 -1.60
C TYR A 49 -3.40 -4.03 -0.58
N THR A 50 -3.44 -3.72 0.72
CA THR A 50 -3.25 -4.68 1.83
C THR A 50 -4.42 -4.69 2.81
N THR A 51 -5.45 -3.89 2.56
CA THR A 51 -6.62 -3.72 3.43
C THR A 51 -7.78 -4.57 2.92
N SER A 52 -8.72 -4.91 3.81
CA SER A 52 -9.97 -5.57 3.44
C SER A 52 -10.88 -4.65 2.60
N SER A 53 -11.87 -5.23 1.93
CA SER A 53 -12.86 -4.47 1.15
C SER A 53 -13.57 -3.40 2.01
N SER A 54 -14.02 -3.77 3.22
CA SER A 54 -14.65 -2.83 4.16
C SER A 54 -13.71 -1.70 4.58
N GLY A 55 -12.42 -2.01 4.83
CA GLY A 55 -11.40 -1.01 5.14
C GLY A 55 -11.16 -0.05 3.96
N PHE A 56 -11.19 -0.56 2.73
CA PHE A 56 -11.06 0.30 1.55
C PHE A 56 -12.27 1.23 1.36
N ASP A 57 -13.48 0.77 1.66
CA ASP A 57 -14.68 1.61 1.62
C ASP A 57 -14.60 2.75 2.64
N GLU A 58 -14.09 2.51 3.84
CA GLU A 58 -13.86 3.56 4.84
C GLU A 58 -12.79 4.57 4.39
N ILE A 59 -11.70 4.11 3.79
CA ILE A 59 -10.67 4.98 3.20
C ILE A 59 -11.29 5.86 2.10
N LYS A 60 -12.11 5.29 1.22
CA LYS A 60 -12.82 6.03 0.16
C LYS A 60 -13.74 7.11 0.74
N LYS A 61 -14.50 6.81 1.79
CA LYS A 61 -15.35 7.77 2.49
C LYS A 61 -14.52 8.91 3.11
N ALA A 62 -13.40 8.57 3.75
CA ALA A 62 -12.49 9.56 4.34
C ALA A 62 -11.93 10.51 3.28
N TYR A 63 -11.43 10.00 2.15
CA TYR A 63 -10.98 10.84 1.05
C TYR A 63 -12.08 11.72 0.49
N SER A 64 -13.28 11.18 0.27
CA SER A 64 -14.42 11.95 -0.23
C SER A 64 -14.77 13.12 0.70
N LYS A 65 -14.70 12.91 2.02
CA LYS A 65 -14.93 13.96 3.02
C LYS A 65 -13.86 15.05 2.99
N ILE A 66 -12.58 14.68 2.92
CA ILE A 66 -11.45 15.62 2.86
C ILE A 66 -11.50 16.42 1.55
N ILE A 67 -11.84 15.77 0.44
CA ILE A 67 -11.97 16.40 -0.88
C ILE A 67 -13.13 17.41 -0.89
N SER A 68 -14.30 17.05 -0.34
CA SER A 68 -15.45 17.96 -0.29
C SER A 68 -15.18 19.25 0.49
N ARG A 69 -14.25 19.21 1.44
CA ARG A 69 -13.78 20.35 2.24
C ARG A 69 -12.60 21.10 1.59
N LYS A 70 -12.11 20.65 0.44
CA LYS A 70 -10.92 21.20 -0.24
C LYS A 70 -9.65 21.15 0.62
N GLN A 71 -9.55 20.15 1.47
CA GLN A 71 -8.46 19.98 2.43
C GLN A 71 -7.40 18.97 1.98
N LEU A 72 -7.56 18.33 0.80
CA LEU A 72 -6.63 17.32 0.30
C LEU A 72 -5.45 17.96 -0.43
N LEU A 73 -4.23 17.52 -0.09
CA LEU A 73 -3.02 17.83 -0.81
C LEU A 73 -2.19 16.55 -1.01
N ILE A 74 -1.84 16.27 -2.26
CA ILE A 74 -0.95 15.17 -2.63
C ILE A 74 0.33 15.79 -3.20
N PRO A 75 1.47 15.67 -2.51
CA PRO A 75 2.75 16.10 -3.09
C PRO A 75 3.02 15.32 -4.38
N ALA A 76 3.49 15.98 -5.44
CA ALA A 76 3.76 15.32 -6.72
C ALA A 76 4.77 14.17 -6.59
N GLN A 77 5.74 14.30 -5.68
CA GLN A 77 6.67 13.23 -5.37
C GLN A 77 5.95 11.97 -4.83
N VAL A 78 4.94 12.14 -3.99
CA VAL A 78 4.12 11.03 -3.46
C VAL A 78 3.37 10.34 -4.59
N ALA A 79 2.81 11.09 -5.54
CA ALA A 79 2.15 10.52 -6.71
C ALA A 79 3.14 9.72 -7.59
N ARG A 80 4.39 10.20 -7.79
CA ARG A 80 5.45 9.49 -8.51
C ARG A 80 5.88 8.22 -7.78
N GLU A 81 6.03 8.28 -6.48
CA GLU A 81 6.37 7.12 -5.65
C GLU A 81 5.25 6.08 -5.63
N PHE A 82 4.00 6.50 -5.58
CA PHE A 82 2.86 5.60 -5.74
C PHE A 82 2.92 4.87 -7.08
N ALA A 83 3.14 5.60 -8.18
CA ALA A 83 3.28 5.03 -9.52
C ALA A 83 4.41 4.00 -9.60
N LYS A 84 5.55 4.28 -8.95
CA LYS A 84 6.73 3.40 -8.87
C LYS A 84 6.46 2.13 -8.04
N ASN A 85 5.78 2.25 -6.90
CA ASN A 85 5.65 1.18 -5.91
C ASN A 85 4.37 0.32 -6.11
N ARG A 86 3.34 0.84 -6.77
CA ARG A 86 2.09 0.12 -7.08
C ARG A 86 2.32 -1.23 -7.77
N PRO A 87 3.16 -1.36 -8.82
CA PRO A 87 3.38 -2.63 -9.50
C PRO A 87 3.87 -3.75 -8.55
N GLU A 88 4.70 -3.42 -7.56
CA GLU A 88 5.19 -4.41 -6.60
C GLU A 88 4.07 -4.91 -5.68
N LYS A 89 3.11 -4.06 -5.30
CA LYS A 89 1.92 -4.48 -4.54
C LYS A 89 1.06 -5.46 -5.34
N ILE A 90 0.83 -5.18 -6.63
CA ILE A 90 0.08 -6.05 -7.53
C ILE A 90 0.84 -7.37 -7.75
N LYS A 91 2.14 -7.34 -7.93
CA LYS A 91 2.99 -8.53 -8.05
C LYS A 91 2.91 -9.41 -6.80
N THR A 92 2.95 -8.81 -5.61
CA THR A 92 2.82 -9.52 -4.33
C THR A 92 1.47 -10.26 -4.27
N LEU A 93 0.37 -9.60 -4.62
CA LEU A 93 -0.96 -10.22 -4.70
C LEU A 93 -0.98 -11.39 -5.68
N PHE A 94 -0.44 -11.20 -6.88
CA PHE A 94 -0.33 -12.25 -7.89
C PHE A 94 0.45 -13.47 -7.37
N GLN A 95 1.58 -13.25 -6.72
CA GLN A 95 2.41 -14.31 -6.15
C GLN A 95 1.70 -15.08 -5.03
N GLN A 96 0.97 -14.36 -4.15
CA GLN A 96 0.19 -15.00 -3.10
C GLN A 96 -0.90 -15.92 -3.66
N LEU A 97 -1.66 -15.46 -4.66
CA LEU A 97 -2.67 -16.29 -5.33
C LEU A 97 -2.05 -17.46 -6.11
N SER A 98 -0.92 -17.26 -6.77
CA SER A 98 -0.20 -18.35 -7.44
C SER A 98 0.23 -19.44 -6.46
N ARG A 99 0.75 -19.06 -5.28
CA ARG A 99 1.12 -20.02 -4.23
C ARG A 99 -0.09 -20.80 -3.68
N ILE A 100 -1.25 -20.14 -3.55
CA ILE A 100 -2.50 -20.84 -3.16
C ILE A 100 -2.85 -21.89 -4.21
N ARG A 101 -2.80 -21.54 -5.49
CA ARG A 101 -3.06 -22.46 -6.59
C ARG A 101 -2.13 -23.69 -6.55
N GLU A 102 -0.85 -23.49 -6.30
CA GLU A 102 0.17 -24.55 -6.27
C GLU A 102 0.04 -25.51 -5.07
N LYS A 103 -0.50 -25.02 -3.96
CA LYS A 103 -0.65 -25.82 -2.72
C LYS A 103 -1.85 -26.74 -2.72
N ILE A 104 -2.80 -26.57 -3.62
CA ILE A 104 -3.99 -27.41 -3.67
C ILE A 104 -3.62 -28.75 -4.29
N GLN A 105 -3.62 -29.78 -3.45
CA GLN A 105 -3.44 -31.16 -3.86
C GLN A 105 -4.81 -31.84 -3.93
N LYS A 106 -5.00 -32.70 -4.97
CA LYS A 106 -6.19 -33.48 -5.08
C LYS A 106 -6.11 -34.62 -4.07
N PRO A 107 -7.19 -34.85 -3.27
CA PRO A 107 -7.24 -36.02 -2.41
C PRO A 107 -7.27 -37.26 -3.26
N THR A 108 -6.65 -38.31 -2.77
CA THR A 108 -6.73 -39.65 -3.37
C THR A 108 -6.73 -40.70 -2.26
N THR A 109 -7.79 -41.50 -2.22
CA THR A 109 -7.94 -42.58 -1.26
C THR A 109 -7.10 -43.80 -1.65
N GLY A 110 -6.62 -43.84 -2.91
CA GLY A 110 -5.92 -44.99 -3.45
C GLY A 110 -6.88 -46.13 -3.87
N GLN A 111 -6.33 -47.20 -4.49
CA GLN A 111 -7.08 -48.38 -4.90
C GLN A 111 -6.72 -49.53 -3.98
N TYR A 112 -7.71 -50.00 -3.20
CA TYR A 112 -7.56 -51.08 -2.25
C TYR A 112 -8.65 -52.14 -2.47
N PRO A 113 -8.40 -53.19 -3.29
CA PRO A 113 -9.41 -54.21 -3.63
C PRO A 113 -10.07 -54.85 -2.42
N LEU A 114 -9.34 -55.00 -1.31
CA LEU A 114 -9.88 -55.57 -0.08
C LEU A 114 -10.94 -54.70 0.60
N LEU A 115 -10.93 -53.39 0.32
CA LEU A 115 -11.86 -52.41 0.92
C LEU A 115 -13.08 -52.16 0.04
N GLU A 116 -13.09 -52.66 -1.20
CA GLU A 116 -14.20 -52.40 -2.16
C GLU A 116 -15.55 -52.95 -1.71
N SER A 117 -15.56 -53.93 -0.81
CA SER A 117 -16.78 -54.47 -0.21
C SER A 117 -17.37 -53.56 0.87
N LEU A 118 -16.59 -52.63 1.44
CA LEU A 118 -17.00 -51.74 2.54
C LEU A 118 -17.81 -50.56 2.02
N THR A 119 -18.95 -50.30 2.65
CA THR A 119 -19.81 -49.15 2.33
C THR A 119 -19.06 -47.82 2.54
N GLU A 120 -18.34 -47.69 3.66
CA GLU A 120 -17.57 -46.51 4.04
C GLU A 120 -16.47 -46.17 3.02
N TYR A 121 -15.84 -47.21 2.43
CA TYR A 121 -14.85 -47.02 1.39
C TYR A 121 -15.46 -46.44 0.11
N LYS A 122 -16.63 -46.97 -0.29
CA LYS A 122 -17.37 -46.48 -1.47
C LYS A 122 -17.82 -45.02 -1.26
N GLU A 123 -18.32 -44.71 -0.07
CA GLU A 123 -18.70 -43.34 0.30
C GLU A 123 -17.49 -42.39 0.27
N ALA A 124 -16.34 -42.79 0.83
CA ALA A 124 -15.10 -42.02 0.79
C ALA A 124 -14.65 -41.73 -0.65
N VAL A 125 -14.67 -42.73 -1.54
CA VAL A 125 -14.32 -42.54 -2.96
C VAL A 125 -15.31 -41.63 -3.68
N ASN A 126 -16.58 -41.64 -3.33
CA ASN A 126 -17.56 -40.71 -3.91
C ASN A 126 -17.33 -39.29 -3.43
N LEU A 127 -17.12 -39.10 -2.15
CA LEU A 127 -16.75 -37.76 -1.59
C LEU A 127 -15.46 -37.22 -2.19
N GLU A 128 -14.46 -38.08 -2.42
CA GLU A 128 -13.23 -37.71 -3.12
C GLU A 128 -13.51 -37.11 -4.50
N LYS A 129 -14.38 -37.74 -5.30
CA LYS A 129 -14.76 -37.22 -6.62
C LYS A 129 -15.45 -35.86 -6.53
N GLU A 130 -16.32 -35.65 -5.54
CA GLU A 130 -16.99 -34.40 -5.30
C GLU A 130 -16.00 -33.30 -4.91
N ILE A 131 -15.07 -33.60 -3.99
CA ILE A 131 -13.99 -32.67 -3.58
C ILE A 131 -13.13 -32.32 -4.79
N GLN A 132 -12.71 -33.28 -5.60
CA GLN A 132 -11.90 -33.04 -6.79
C GLN A 132 -12.64 -32.15 -7.81
N LYS A 133 -13.96 -32.31 -7.95
CA LYS A 133 -14.78 -31.44 -8.80
C LYS A 133 -14.78 -30.01 -8.29
N VAL A 134 -15.09 -29.81 -7.01
CA VAL A 134 -15.09 -28.48 -6.36
C VAL A 134 -13.70 -27.81 -6.43
N GLN A 135 -12.63 -28.56 -6.16
CA GLN A 135 -11.26 -28.06 -6.29
C GLN A 135 -10.94 -27.62 -7.72
N SER A 136 -11.38 -28.39 -8.72
CA SER A 136 -11.16 -28.05 -10.13
C SER A 136 -11.88 -26.75 -10.52
N GLU A 137 -13.10 -26.57 -10.03
CA GLU A 137 -13.85 -25.32 -10.23
C GLU A 137 -13.19 -24.13 -9.52
N TYR A 138 -12.74 -24.32 -8.28
CA TYR A 138 -12.00 -23.30 -7.53
C TYR A 138 -10.71 -22.88 -8.24
N LEU A 139 -9.91 -23.86 -8.70
CA LEU A 139 -8.67 -23.60 -9.46
C LEU A 139 -8.93 -22.80 -10.74
N LYS A 140 -10.03 -23.12 -11.47
CA LYS A 140 -10.44 -22.32 -12.64
C LYS A 140 -10.75 -20.86 -12.27
N LYS A 141 -11.40 -20.63 -11.12
CA LYS A 141 -11.69 -19.27 -10.65
C LYS A 141 -10.41 -18.51 -10.26
N ILE A 142 -9.47 -19.16 -9.55
CA ILE A 142 -8.16 -18.57 -9.23
C ILE A 142 -7.39 -18.23 -10.51
N GLU A 143 -7.36 -19.12 -11.51
CA GLU A 143 -6.70 -18.87 -12.79
C GLU A 143 -7.32 -17.66 -13.51
N SER A 144 -8.65 -17.57 -13.53
CA SER A 144 -9.36 -16.42 -14.09
C SER A 144 -8.96 -15.09 -13.39
N ILE A 145 -8.83 -15.10 -12.07
CA ILE A 145 -8.38 -13.93 -11.30
C ILE A 145 -6.93 -13.58 -11.66
N LEU A 146 -6.05 -14.58 -11.74
CA LEU A 146 -4.63 -14.36 -12.11
C LEU A 146 -4.50 -13.74 -13.51
N ILE A 147 -5.34 -14.18 -14.48
CA ILE A 147 -5.39 -13.58 -15.82
C ILE A 147 -5.86 -12.12 -15.74
N GLN A 148 -6.87 -11.82 -14.95
CA GLN A 148 -7.33 -10.44 -14.77
C GLN A 148 -6.21 -9.55 -14.18
N ILE A 149 -5.51 -10.02 -13.14
CA ILE A 149 -4.41 -9.28 -12.53
C ILE A 149 -3.28 -9.01 -13.53
N LYS A 150 -2.92 -9.97 -14.38
CA LYS A 150 -1.92 -9.77 -15.46
C LYS A 150 -2.30 -8.67 -16.44
N ASN A 151 -3.59 -8.46 -16.65
CA ASN A 151 -4.11 -7.46 -17.58
C ASN A 151 -4.31 -6.07 -16.92
N TRP A 152 -4.07 -5.96 -15.62
CA TRP A 152 -4.15 -4.66 -14.95
C TRP A 152 -3.02 -3.74 -15.41
N ARG A 153 -3.41 -2.60 -15.92
CA ARG A 153 -2.52 -1.46 -16.23
C ARG A 153 -2.73 -0.40 -15.12
N TRP A 154 -3.60 0.57 -15.41
CA TRP A 154 -4.08 1.56 -14.45
C TRP A 154 -5.59 1.42 -14.19
N ASN A 155 -6.12 0.23 -14.39
CA ASN A 155 -7.52 -0.15 -14.28
C ASN A 155 -7.78 -1.20 -13.19
N ASP A 156 -6.83 -1.39 -12.27
CA ASP A 156 -7.10 -2.14 -11.05
C ASP A 156 -8.10 -1.38 -10.17
N PRO A 157 -8.83 -2.06 -9.28
CA PRO A 157 -9.92 -1.45 -8.50
C PRO A 157 -9.52 -0.19 -7.75
N ILE A 158 -8.29 -0.16 -7.18
CA ILE A 158 -7.79 0.97 -6.39
C ILE A 158 -7.44 2.15 -7.29
N SER A 159 -6.68 1.90 -8.37
CA SER A 159 -6.33 2.94 -9.35
C SER A 159 -7.56 3.54 -10.01
N SER A 160 -8.60 2.75 -10.25
CA SER A 160 -9.87 3.23 -10.81
C SER A 160 -10.57 4.21 -9.86
N VAL A 161 -10.64 3.87 -8.56
CA VAL A 161 -11.20 4.77 -7.54
C VAL A 161 -10.36 6.05 -7.40
N TYR A 162 -9.03 5.95 -7.40
CA TYR A 162 -8.18 7.13 -7.31
C TYR A 162 -8.31 8.05 -8.51
N LYS A 163 -8.48 7.50 -9.71
CA LYS A 163 -8.76 8.28 -10.93
C LYS A 163 -10.08 9.06 -10.85
N GLU A 164 -11.09 8.51 -10.17
CA GLU A 164 -12.36 9.20 -9.95
C GLU A 164 -12.24 10.30 -8.88
N LEU A 165 -11.51 10.03 -7.79
CA LEU A 165 -11.43 10.91 -6.62
C LEU A 165 -10.39 12.02 -6.79
N PHE A 166 -9.19 11.69 -7.28
CA PHE A 166 -8.06 12.62 -7.27
C PHE A 166 -7.98 13.41 -8.56
N LYS A 167 -8.36 14.68 -8.49
CA LYS A 167 -8.24 15.64 -9.58
C LYS A 167 -6.82 16.21 -9.64
N PRO A 168 -6.35 16.68 -10.82
CA PRO A 168 -5.01 17.30 -10.93
C PRO A 168 -4.77 18.46 -9.96
N GLU A 169 -5.82 19.18 -9.56
CA GLU A 169 -5.75 20.30 -8.62
C GLU A 169 -5.29 19.93 -7.22
N PHE A 170 -5.43 18.65 -6.81
CA PHE A 170 -4.97 18.16 -5.52
C PHE A 170 -3.49 17.79 -5.53
N VAL A 171 -2.88 17.65 -6.71
CA VAL A 171 -1.46 17.32 -6.86
C VAL A 171 -0.65 18.61 -6.94
N LYS A 172 0.28 18.79 -6.01
CA LYS A 172 1.15 19.98 -5.96
C LYS A 172 2.59 19.60 -6.25
N GLU A 173 3.14 20.25 -7.29
CA GLU A 173 4.58 20.22 -7.54
C GLU A 173 5.29 21.09 -6.49
N LEU A 174 6.52 20.69 -6.15
CA LEU A 174 7.40 21.55 -5.38
C LEU A 174 7.95 22.65 -6.31
N ASP A 175 7.86 23.87 -5.85
CA ASP A 175 8.37 25.06 -6.57
C ASP A 175 9.89 25.21 -6.34
N TRP A 176 10.63 24.09 -6.44
CA TRP A 176 12.08 24.04 -6.27
C TRP A 176 12.73 23.61 -7.59
N ASP A 177 13.86 24.26 -7.91
CA ASP A 177 14.69 23.79 -9.02
C ASP A 177 15.43 22.50 -8.62
N GLU A 178 15.82 21.72 -9.63
CA GLU A 178 16.50 20.43 -9.42
C GLU A 178 17.81 20.58 -8.64
N ASN A 179 18.54 21.70 -8.82
CA ASN A 179 19.81 21.95 -8.14
C ASN A 179 19.60 22.12 -6.63
N LYS A 180 18.58 22.86 -6.22
CA LYS A 180 18.25 23.02 -4.79
C LYS A 180 17.85 21.69 -4.14
N ILE A 181 17.15 20.81 -4.89
CA ILE A 181 16.80 19.47 -4.40
C ILE A 181 18.06 18.63 -4.22
N ILE A 182 18.98 18.67 -5.19
CA ILE A 182 20.26 17.92 -5.14
C ILE A 182 21.11 18.43 -3.96
N GLU A 183 21.28 19.72 -3.82
CA GLU A 183 22.02 20.33 -2.71
C GLU A 183 21.47 19.90 -1.35
N GLU A 184 20.15 19.92 -1.17
CA GLU A 184 19.51 19.48 0.07
C GLU A 184 19.68 17.98 0.32
N LEU A 185 19.59 17.13 -0.71
CA LEU A 185 19.84 15.70 -0.59
C LEU A 185 21.30 15.40 -0.22
N GLU A 186 22.26 16.10 -0.81
CA GLU A 186 23.67 15.99 -0.47
C GLU A 186 23.94 16.45 0.97
N ARG A 187 23.33 17.56 1.38
CA ARG A 187 23.37 18.04 2.77
C ARG A 187 22.89 16.96 3.73
N ARG A 188 21.71 16.41 3.51
CA ARG A 188 21.14 15.32 4.36
C ARG A 188 22.02 14.09 4.41
N ASN A 189 22.57 13.65 3.28
CA ASN A 189 23.46 12.49 3.22
C ASN A 189 24.77 12.71 3.97
N LYS A 190 25.34 13.91 3.92
CA LYS A 190 26.53 14.30 4.68
C LYS A 190 26.28 14.17 6.20
N TYR A 191 25.11 14.56 6.68
CA TYR A 191 24.74 14.47 8.10
C TYR A 191 24.40 13.05 8.55
N LYS A 192 23.68 12.26 7.76
CA LYS A 192 23.40 10.86 8.07
C LYS A 192 24.65 9.99 8.23
N LYS A 193 25.70 10.24 7.44
CA LYS A 193 26.97 9.53 7.57
C LYS A 193 27.72 9.86 8.87
N LYS A 194 27.48 11.00 9.50
CA LYS A 194 28.13 11.43 10.73
C LYS A 194 27.44 10.92 12.00
N GLN A 195 26.15 10.62 11.94
CA GLN A 195 25.41 10.01 13.07
C GLN A 195 25.68 8.53 13.26
N LYS A 196 26.35 7.86 12.28
CA LYS A 196 26.69 6.42 12.33
C LYS A 196 28.13 6.15 12.78
N LYS A 197 28.88 7.18 13.18
CA LYS A 197 30.20 7.08 13.82
C LYS A 197 30.10 7.54 15.27
#